data_95979294b4c2336febf743de45186734
#
_entry.id   95979294b4c2336febf743de45186734
#
_cell.length_a   1.000
_cell.length_b   1.000
_cell.length_c   1.000
_cell.angle_alpha   90.00
_cell.angle_beta   90.00
_cell.angle_gamma   90.00
#
_symmetry.space_group_name_H-M   'P 1'
#
loop_
_entity.id
_entity.type
_entity.pdbx_description
1 polymer ?
#
loop_
_entity_poly.entity_id
_entity_poly.type
_entity_poly.pdbx_seq_one_letter_code
_entity_poly.pdbx_strand_id
1 'polypeptide(L)'
;MDVSRRGFLKLSGLSLVAFATGLGVDPAVAEAKGYALKVEGSKKIPSICHFCSGGCGILLFVKEGKLIHLEGDPDHPTNEGTLCPKGASLLSVAYAPNRLTKPKRRAPGADHWEEISWEEALDRIAKKAKEVRETTWKATDEIVNAKTGLPETFSVNRVEGIAFLGSAEIDNEESYLVSKFCRILGSPYTEHQARI
;
A
#
# COMPACT_ATOMS: atom_id res chain seq x y z
N MET A 1 12.22 40.99 -32.56
CA MET A 1 11.12 40.12 -33.04
C MET A 1 10.67 39.26 -31.85
N ASP A 2 9.55 39.60 -31.28
CA ASP A 2 8.98 38.74 -30.21
C ASP A 2 8.30 37.54 -30.84
N VAL A 3 8.93 36.41 -30.76
CA VAL A 3 8.35 35.15 -31.21
C VAL A 3 7.57 34.55 -30.04
N SER A 4 6.25 34.47 -30.16
CA SER A 4 5.42 33.81 -29.15
C SER A 4 5.78 32.32 -29.03
N ARG A 5 5.59 31.71 -27.82
CA ARG A 5 5.82 30.27 -27.58
C ARG A 5 5.15 29.37 -28.63
N ARG A 6 3.94 29.75 -29.05
CA ARG A 6 3.18 29.04 -30.09
C ARG A 6 3.80 29.21 -31.49
N GLY A 7 4.37 30.40 -31.78
CA GLY A 7 5.11 30.68 -33.01
C GLY A 7 6.43 29.89 -33.07
N PHE A 8 7.13 29.81 -31.95
CA PHE A 8 8.35 29.02 -31.84
C PHE A 8 8.10 27.52 -32.08
N LEU A 9 7.05 26.95 -31.45
CA LEU A 9 6.68 25.54 -31.65
C LEU A 9 6.26 25.24 -33.11
N LYS A 10 5.56 26.17 -33.76
CA LYS A 10 5.21 26.00 -35.19
C LYS A 10 6.42 26.06 -36.09
N LEU A 11 7.35 26.97 -35.85
CA LEU A 11 8.59 27.10 -36.65
C LEU A 11 9.51 25.88 -36.44
N SER A 12 9.67 25.42 -35.19
CA SER A 12 10.49 24.23 -34.89
C SER A 12 9.88 22.95 -35.45
N GLY A 13 8.56 22.80 -35.42
CA GLY A 13 7.86 21.67 -36.06
C GLY A 13 8.03 21.66 -37.59
N LEU A 14 7.89 22.81 -38.25
CA LEU A 14 8.12 22.94 -39.71
C LEU A 14 9.57 22.63 -40.11
N SER A 15 10.55 23.05 -39.31
CA SER A 15 11.96 22.75 -39.58
C SER A 15 12.30 21.26 -39.38
N LEU A 16 11.68 20.57 -38.42
CA LEU A 16 11.83 19.12 -38.22
C LEU A 16 11.23 18.32 -39.38
N VAL A 17 10.07 18.71 -39.89
CA VAL A 17 9.44 18.07 -41.05
C VAL A 17 10.29 18.31 -42.32
N ALA A 18 10.76 19.53 -42.55
CA ALA A 18 11.63 19.84 -43.67
C ALA A 18 12.96 19.07 -43.61
N PHE A 19 13.54 18.91 -42.42
CA PHE A 19 14.77 18.13 -42.23
C PHE A 19 14.53 16.63 -42.47
N ALA A 20 13.41 16.08 -41.95
CA ALA A 20 13.04 14.68 -42.12
C ALA A 20 12.78 14.34 -43.63
N THR A 21 12.08 15.23 -44.35
CA THR A 21 11.86 15.03 -45.81
C THR A 21 13.14 15.15 -46.63
N GLY A 22 14.07 16.05 -46.23
CA GLY A 22 15.41 16.15 -46.81
C GLY A 22 16.26 14.90 -46.62
N LEU A 23 15.97 14.09 -45.58
CA LEU A 23 16.62 12.79 -45.35
C LEU A 23 15.85 11.61 -45.97
N GLY A 24 14.82 11.86 -46.80
CA GLY A 24 14.02 10.81 -47.44
C GLY A 24 13.05 10.11 -46.49
N VAL A 25 12.77 10.68 -45.30
CA VAL A 25 11.78 10.15 -44.39
C VAL A 25 10.40 10.71 -44.77
N ASP A 26 9.52 9.84 -45.25
CA ASP A 26 8.13 10.22 -45.54
C ASP A 26 7.34 10.39 -44.25
N PRO A 27 6.88 11.62 -43.90
CA PRO A 27 6.13 11.85 -42.66
C PRO A 27 4.81 11.07 -42.65
N ALA A 28 4.20 10.77 -43.77
CA ALA A 28 2.99 9.97 -43.86
C ALA A 28 3.24 8.50 -43.46
N VAL A 29 4.45 7.97 -43.73
CA VAL A 29 4.84 6.62 -43.29
C VAL A 29 5.15 6.58 -41.78
N ALA A 30 5.64 7.67 -41.21
CA ALA A 30 5.87 7.78 -39.78
C ALA A 30 4.54 7.85 -38.98
N GLU A 31 3.53 8.51 -39.56
CA GLU A 31 2.20 8.62 -38.99
C GLU A 31 1.39 7.31 -39.11
N ALA A 32 1.59 6.54 -40.17
CA ALA A 32 0.89 5.27 -40.41
C ALA A 32 1.37 4.10 -39.55
N LYS A 33 2.52 4.19 -38.89
CA LYS A 33 2.99 3.22 -37.88
C LYS A 33 2.58 3.67 -36.46
N GLY A 34 1.30 3.96 -36.26
CA GLY A 34 0.76 4.12 -34.93
C GLY A 34 0.97 2.83 -34.13
N TYR A 35 1.96 2.81 -33.24
CA TYR A 35 2.08 1.71 -32.30
C TYR A 35 0.86 1.72 -31.38
N ALA A 36 0.11 0.62 -31.37
CA ALA A 36 -0.98 0.46 -30.41
C ALA A 36 -0.42 0.69 -29.00
N LEU A 37 -1.04 1.58 -28.24
CA LEU A 37 -0.62 1.83 -26.87
C LEU A 37 -0.77 0.54 -26.07
N LYS A 38 0.21 0.24 -25.20
CA LYS A 38 0.20 -0.94 -24.33
C LYS A 38 -1.12 -1.08 -23.56
N VAL A 39 -1.74 0.04 -23.21
CA VAL A 39 -2.99 0.12 -22.45
C VAL A 39 -4.27 0.07 -23.31
N GLU A 40 -4.13 0.02 -24.64
CA GLU A 40 -5.27 -0.01 -25.53
C GLU A 40 -6.13 -1.27 -25.33
N GLY A 41 -7.44 -1.06 -25.20
CA GLY A 41 -8.40 -2.14 -24.91
C GLY A 41 -8.34 -2.69 -23.47
N SER A 42 -7.61 -2.02 -22.55
CA SER A 42 -7.62 -2.37 -21.13
C SER A 42 -8.78 -1.68 -20.38
N LYS A 43 -9.23 -2.31 -19.31
CA LYS A 43 -10.15 -1.70 -18.34
C LYS A 43 -9.33 -0.86 -17.35
N LYS A 44 -9.71 0.41 -17.18
CA LYS A 44 -9.12 1.32 -16.19
C LYS A 44 -9.87 1.18 -14.87
N ILE A 45 -9.17 0.95 -13.76
CA ILE A 45 -9.74 0.75 -12.43
C ILE A 45 -8.99 1.68 -11.46
N PRO A 46 -9.68 2.61 -10.77
CA PRO A 46 -9.06 3.43 -9.73
C PRO A 46 -8.73 2.59 -8.49
N SER A 47 -7.63 2.92 -7.84
CA SER A 47 -7.16 2.27 -6.61
C SER A 47 -6.27 3.23 -5.83
N ILE A 48 -5.74 2.78 -4.69
CA ILE A 48 -4.85 3.54 -3.81
C ILE A 48 -3.51 2.83 -3.70
N CYS A 49 -2.44 3.59 -3.64
CA CYS A 49 -1.10 3.10 -3.38
C CYS A 49 -0.97 2.68 -1.91
N HIS A 50 -0.47 1.47 -1.65
CA HIS A 50 -0.37 0.90 -0.29
C HIS A 50 0.99 1.13 0.39
N PHE A 51 1.93 1.85 -0.22
CA PHE A 51 3.30 1.98 0.34
C PHE A 51 3.44 2.94 1.51
N CYS A 52 2.53 3.87 1.67
CA CYS A 52 2.54 4.76 2.83
C CYS A 52 1.18 5.44 3.02
N SER A 53 1.01 6.08 4.17
CA SER A 53 -0.21 6.82 4.53
C SER A 53 -0.49 8.05 3.65
N GLY A 54 0.35 8.36 2.67
CA GLY A 54 0.08 9.41 1.66
C GLY A 54 -1.14 9.12 0.81
N GLY A 55 -1.52 7.83 0.67
CA GLY A 55 -2.77 7.44 0.01
C GLY A 55 -2.88 7.94 -1.43
N CYS A 56 -1.78 7.93 -2.20
CA CYS A 56 -1.80 8.37 -3.59
C CYS A 56 -2.77 7.56 -4.43
N GLY A 57 -3.65 8.24 -5.18
CA GLY A 57 -4.54 7.61 -6.15
C GLY A 57 -3.77 7.05 -7.34
N ILE A 58 -4.13 5.85 -7.76
CA ILE A 58 -3.56 5.16 -8.92
C ILE A 58 -4.66 4.65 -9.85
N LEU A 59 -4.32 4.58 -11.13
CA LEU A 59 -5.14 3.97 -12.16
C LEU A 59 -4.49 2.65 -12.58
N LEU A 60 -5.20 1.56 -12.39
CA LEU A 60 -4.79 0.22 -12.78
C LEU A 60 -5.35 -0.11 -14.17
N PHE A 61 -4.51 -0.53 -15.09
CA PHE A 61 -4.90 -0.96 -16.43
C PHE A 61 -4.90 -2.49 -16.50
N VAL A 62 -6.11 -3.06 -16.59
CA VAL A 62 -6.31 -4.50 -16.57
C VAL A 62 -6.78 -4.98 -17.95
N LYS A 63 -6.10 -5.95 -18.52
CA LYS A 63 -6.45 -6.61 -19.78
C LYS A 63 -6.44 -8.12 -19.58
N GLU A 64 -7.51 -8.79 -19.97
CA GLU A 64 -7.65 -10.25 -19.84
C GLU A 64 -7.38 -10.77 -18.42
N GLY A 65 -7.85 -10.02 -17.41
CA GLY A 65 -7.65 -10.36 -15.99
C GLY A 65 -6.24 -10.09 -15.45
N LYS A 66 -5.34 -9.53 -16.24
CA LYS A 66 -3.96 -9.22 -15.83
C LYS A 66 -3.77 -7.71 -15.73
N LEU A 67 -3.12 -7.28 -14.66
CA LEU A 67 -2.64 -5.90 -14.51
C LEU A 67 -1.44 -5.71 -15.46
N ILE A 68 -1.60 -4.86 -16.48
CA ILE A 68 -0.56 -4.65 -17.51
C ILE A 68 0.20 -3.33 -17.35
N HIS A 69 -0.42 -2.36 -16.65
CA HIS A 69 0.16 -1.04 -16.40
C HIS A 69 -0.52 -0.38 -15.22
N LEU A 70 0.16 0.59 -14.62
CA LEU A 70 -0.41 1.52 -13.65
C LEU A 70 0.23 2.91 -13.81
N GLU A 71 -0.53 3.91 -13.43
CA GLU A 71 -0.08 5.31 -13.36
C GLU A 71 -0.79 6.05 -12.21
N GLY A 72 -0.31 7.24 -11.86
CA GLY A 72 -1.01 8.09 -10.90
C GLY A 72 -2.34 8.58 -11.45
N ASP A 73 -3.34 8.68 -10.59
CA ASP A 73 -4.64 9.21 -10.94
C ASP A 73 -4.59 10.75 -10.97
N PRO A 74 -4.79 11.40 -12.14
CA PRO A 74 -4.74 12.85 -12.26
C PRO A 74 -5.90 13.55 -11.54
N ASP A 75 -7.01 12.85 -11.31
CA ASP A 75 -8.19 13.40 -10.63
C ASP A 75 -8.11 13.22 -9.09
N HIS A 76 -7.10 12.52 -8.59
CA HIS A 76 -6.95 12.30 -7.15
C HIS A 76 -6.30 13.51 -6.45
N PRO A 77 -6.94 14.08 -5.41
CA PRO A 77 -6.53 15.37 -4.82
C PRO A 77 -5.17 15.34 -4.10
N THR A 78 -4.67 14.16 -3.72
CA THR A 78 -3.40 14.05 -2.99
C THR A 78 -2.18 14.11 -3.90
N ASN A 79 -2.22 13.48 -5.06
CA ASN A 79 -1.04 13.32 -5.92
C ASN A 79 -1.21 13.83 -7.35
N GLU A 80 -2.43 14.20 -7.78
CA GLU A 80 -2.70 14.83 -9.09
C GLU A 80 -1.93 14.15 -10.25
N GLY A 81 -1.95 12.82 -10.28
CA GLY A 81 -1.28 12.00 -11.29
C GLY A 81 0.21 11.72 -11.04
N THR A 82 0.83 12.33 -10.02
CA THR A 82 2.24 12.07 -9.71
C THR A 82 2.41 10.80 -8.87
N LEU A 83 3.53 10.10 -9.06
CA LEU A 83 3.93 8.96 -8.22
C LEU A 83 5.41 9.04 -7.86
N CYS A 84 5.74 8.68 -6.62
CA CYS A 84 7.11 8.44 -6.23
C CYS A 84 7.62 7.11 -6.83
N PRO A 85 8.93 6.81 -6.81
CA PRO A 85 9.49 5.57 -7.36
C PRO A 85 8.86 4.31 -6.79
N LYS A 86 8.45 4.30 -5.51
CA LYS A 86 7.76 3.15 -4.88
C LYS A 86 6.39 2.91 -5.53
N GLY A 87 5.57 3.96 -5.65
CA GLY A 87 4.25 3.88 -6.29
C GLY A 87 4.37 3.44 -7.75
N ALA A 88 5.32 3.97 -8.51
CA ALA A 88 5.58 3.59 -9.88
C ALA A 88 6.03 2.12 -10.03
N SER A 89 6.63 1.51 -8.99
CA SER A 89 7.10 0.12 -9.01
C SER A 89 6.05 -0.92 -8.63
N LEU A 90 4.83 -0.52 -8.27
CA LEU A 90 3.76 -1.42 -7.81
C LEU A 90 3.47 -2.59 -8.76
N LEU A 91 3.59 -2.38 -10.08
CA LEU A 91 3.43 -3.45 -11.06
C LEU A 91 4.44 -4.58 -10.85
N SER A 92 5.69 -4.24 -10.56
CA SER A 92 6.75 -5.22 -10.28
C SER A 92 6.49 -5.95 -8.95
N VAL A 93 5.94 -5.24 -7.95
CA VAL A 93 5.54 -5.85 -6.68
C VAL A 93 4.39 -6.83 -6.85
N ALA A 94 3.39 -6.50 -7.69
CA ALA A 94 2.25 -7.36 -7.95
C ALA A 94 2.67 -8.72 -8.56
N TYR A 95 3.71 -8.74 -9.37
CA TYR A 95 4.21 -9.93 -10.06
C TYR A 95 5.59 -10.40 -9.57
N ALA A 96 6.01 -9.98 -8.40
CA ALA A 96 7.27 -10.41 -7.82
C ALA A 96 7.27 -11.94 -7.61
N PRO A 97 8.31 -12.68 -8.09
CA PRO A 97 8.34 -14.14 -7.98
C PRO A 97 8.43 -14.64 -6.53
N ASN A 98 8.89 -13.78 -5.63
CA ASN A 98 8.99 -14.07 -4.19
C ASN A 98 7.77 -13.58 -3.39
N ARG A 99 6.70 -13.11 -4.08
CA ARG A 99 5.47 -12.70 -3.41
C ARG A 99 4.81 -13.88 -2.69
N LEU A 100 4.56 -13.71 -1.40
CA LEU A 100 3.86 -14.73 -0.61
C LEU A 100 2.38 -14.78 -1.02
N THR A 101 1.92 -15.96 -1.44
CA THR A 101 0.51 -16.22 -1.80
C THR A 101 -0.20 -17.13 -0.80
N LYS A 102 0.58 -17.73 0.11
CA LYS A 102 0.09 -18.60 1.19
C LYS A 102 0.75 -18.23 2.50
N PRO A 103 0.08 -18.45 3.63
CA PRO A 103 0.71 -18.33 4.94
C PRO A 103 1.89 -19.27 5.09
N LYS A 104 2.91 -18.83 5.80
CA LYS A 104 4.06 -19.66 6.18
C LYS A 104 4.19 -19.75 7.69
N ARG A 105 4.52 -20.90 8.16
CA ARG A 105 4.79 -21.19 9.55
C ARG A 105 6.23 -21.66 9.72
N ARG A 106 6.86 -21.26 10.81
CA ARG A 106 8.11 -21.83 11.28
C ARG A 106 7.88 -22.43 12.68
N ALA A 107 8.13 -23.73 12.84
CA ALA A 107 8.03 -24.37 14.14
C ALA A 107 9.13 -23.84 15.09
N PRO A 108 8.92 -23.86 16.42
CA PRO A 108 9.98 -23.51 17.36
C PRO A 108 11.23 -24.38 17.13
N GLY A 109 12.40 -23.72 16.99
CA GLY A 109 13.67 -24.39 16.73
C GLY A 109 13.92 -24.85 15.28
N ALA A 110 12.92 -24.72 14.38
CA ALA A 110 13.12 -25.04 12.96
C ALA A 110 13.95 -23.97 12.26
N ASP A 111 14.72 -24.37 11.25
CA ASP A 111 15.54 -23.50 10.39
C ASP A 111 14.84 -23.10 9.09
N HIS A 112 13.68 -23.70 8.79
CA HIS A 112 12.93 -23.48 7.55
C HIS A 112 11.47 -23.08 7.80
N TRP A 113 10.83 -22.56 6.75
CA TRP A 113 9.43 -22.17 6.72
C TRP A 113 8.61 -23.19 5.93
N GLU A 114 7.47 -23.59 6.48
CA GLU A 114 6.48 -24.48 5.86
C GLU A 114 5.27 -23.68 5.39
N GLU A 115 4.77 -23.98 4.20
CA GLU A 115 3.50 -23.43 3.74
C GLU A 115 2.34 -24.16 4.43
N ILE A 116 1.37 -23.39 4.93
CA ILE A 116 0.15 -23.90 5.54
C ILE A 116 -1.08 -23.28 4.87
N SER A 117 -2.24 -23.87 5.10
CA SER A 117 -3.51 -23.29 4.60
C SER A 117 -3.90 -22.02 5.39
N TRP A 118 -4.72 -21.18 4.78
CA TRP A 118 -5.30 -20.03 5.47
C TRP A 118 -6.17 -20.46 6.66
N GLU A 119 -6.93 -21.55 6.52
CA GLU A 119 -7.75 -22.11 7.58
C GLU A 119 -6.91 -22.52 8.79
N GLU A 120 -5.84 -23.28 8.56
CA GLU A 120 -4.91 -23.66 9.63
C GLU A 120 -4.25 -22.44 10.28
N ALA A 121 -3.81 -21.45 9.49
CA ALA A 121 -3.18 -20.25 10.01
C ALA A 121 -4.12 -19.47 10.93
N LEU A 122 -5.34 -19.22 10.48
CA LEU A 122 -6.34 -18.45 11.23
C LEU A 122 -6.79 -19.18 12.50
N ASP A 123 -7.01 -20.51 12.43
CA ASP A 123 -7.36 -21.33 13.58
C ASP A 123 -6.26 -21.30 14.67
N ARG A 124 -5.00 -21.45 14.27
CA ARG A 124 -3.87 -21.37 15.19
C ARG A 124 -3.73 -19.99 15.84
N ILE A 125 -3.86 -18.92 15.05
CA ILE A 125 -3.79 -17.54 15.56
C ILE A 125 -4.92 -17.28 16.54
N ALA A 126 -6.15 -17.66 16.18
CA ALA A 126 -7.33 -17.46 17.04
C ALA A 126 -7.22 -18.23 18.36
N LYS A 127 -6.82 -19.50 18.32
CA LYS A 127 -6.58 -20.30 19.52
C LYS A 127 -5.51 -19.70 20.43
N LYS A 128 -4.39 -19.26 19.85
CA LYS A 128 -3.32 -18.65 20.63
C LYS A 128 -3.72 -17.30 21.23
N ALA A 129 -4.38 -16.46 20.46
CA ALA A 129 -4.89 -15.18 20.96
C ALA A 129 -5.90 -15.37 22.09
N LYS A 130 -6.81 -16.35 21.98
CA LYS A 130 -7.75 -16.71 23.03
C LYS A 130 -7.05 -17.18 24.30
N GLU A 131 -6.13 -18.15 24.17
CA GLU A 131 -5.33 -18.67 25.29
C GLU A 131 -4.61 -17.55 26.05
N VAL A 132 -3.88 -16.71 25.31
CA VAL A 132 -3.11 -15.61 25.91
C VAL A 132 -4.05 -14.59 26.56
N ARG A 133 -5.18 -14.29 25.92
CA ARG A 133 -6.18 -13.37 26.49
C ARG A 133 -6.75 -13.92 27.81
N GLU A 134 -7.10 -15.20 27.85
CA GLU A 134 -7.69 -15.83 29.06
C GLU A 134 -6.68 -15.90 30.22
N THR A 135 -5.40 -16.12 29.90
CA THR A 135 -4.34 -16.28 30.93
C THR A 135 -3.75 -14.95 31.41
N THR A 136 -3.89 -13.87 30.64
CA THR A 136 -3.26 -12.57 30.96
C THR A 136 -4.26 -11.42 31.10
N TRP A 137 -5.55 -11.74 31.23
CA TRP A 137 -6.60 -10.74 31.46
C TRP A 137 -6.52 -10.18 32.87
N LYS A 138 -6.48 -8.84 32.97
CA LYS A 138 -6.63 -8.09 34.22
C LYS A 138 -7.92 -7.28 34.21
N ALA A 139 -8.81 -7.54 35.14
CA ALA A 139 -10.03 -6.76 35.34
C ALA A 139 -9.73 -5.45 36.07
N THR A 140 -8.88 -5.52 37.10
CA THR A 140 -8.52 -4.40 37.97
C THR A 140 -7.02 -4.29 38.14
N ASP A 141 -6.57 -3.10 38.51
CA ASP A 141 -5.18 -2.83 38.88
C ASP A 141 -5.13 -1.87 40.09
N GLU A 142 -3.99 -1.80 40.76
CA GLU A 142 -3.78 -0.94 41.92
C GLU A 142 -2.72 0.12 41.64
N ILE A 143 -2.96 1.32 42.04
CA ILE A 143 -2.00 2.43 42.00
C ILE A 143 -1.95 3.09 43.37
N VAL A 144 -0.78 3.50 43.79
CA VAL A 144 -0.64 4.33 44.98
C VAL A 144 -0.98 5.77 44.61
N ASN A 145 -2.06 6.29 45.21
CA ASN A 145 -2.45 7.68 45.00
C ASN A 145 -1.35 8.61 45.52
N ALA A 146 -0.78 9.42 44.64
CA ALA A 146 0.34 10.31 44.98
C ALA A 146 0.01 11.39 46.01
N LYS A 147 -1.29 11.68 46.24
CA LYS A 147 -1.75 12.68 47.22
C LYS A 147 -2.02 12.09 48.62
N THR A 148 -2.55 10.86 48.66
CA THR A 148 -2.97 10.22 49.92
C THR A 148 -1.96 9.19 50.43
N GLY A 149 -1.07 8.70 49.56
CA GLY A 149 -0.15 7.61 49.86
C GLY A 149 -0.83 6.23 50.01
N LEU A 150 -2.13 6.14 49.75
CA LEU A 150 -2.91 4.92 49.92
C LEU A 150 -3.10 4.20 48.56
N PRO A 151 -3.19 2.85 48.55
CA PRO A 151 -3.51 2.11 47.36
C PRO A 151 -4.99 2.34 46.96
N GLU A 152 -5.21 2.58 45.68
CA GLU A 152 -6.54 2.70 45.07
C GLU A 152 -6.67 1.66 43.96
N THR A 153 -7.75 0.90 43.99
CA THR A 153 -8.09 -0.11 42.97
C THR A 153 -8.98 0.52 41.90
N PHE A 154 -8.68 0.29 40.64
CA PHE A 154 -9.48 0.78 39.51
C PHE A 154 -9.64 -0.29 38.41
N SER A 155 -10.72 -0.19 37.63
CA SER A 155 -10.99 -1.12 36.54
C SER A 155 -10.12 -0.80 35.34
N VAL A 156 -9.40 -1.79 34.81
CA VAL A 156 -8.54 -1.67 33.61
C VAL A 156 -9.03 -2.48 32.43
N ASN A 157 -9.62 -3.65 32.66
CA ASN A 157 -10.14 -4.55 31.63
C ASN A 157 -9.18 -4.73 30.45
N ARG A 158 -7.93 -5.08 30.75
CA ARG A 158 -6.85 -5.19 29.74
C ARG A 158 -6.24 -6.58 29.64
N VAL A 159 -5.67 -6.87 28.49
CA VAL A 159 -4.85 -8.06 28.22
C VAL A 159 -3.37 -7.66 28.24
N GLU A 160 -2.56 -8.30 29.06
CA GLU A 160 -1.12 -7.97 29.20
C GLU A 160 -0.22 -8.78 28.29
N GLY A 161 -0.71 -9.90 27.74
CA GLY A 161 0.09 -10.80 26.91
C GLY A 161 0.05 -10.56 25.39
N ILE A 162 -0.69 -9.55 24.91
CA ILE A 162 -0.83 -9.25 23.48
C ILE A 162 -0.40 -7.82 23.21
N ALA A 163 0.50 -7.66 22.25
CA ALA A 163 0.90 -6.37 21.70
C ALA A 163 0.71 -6.32 20.18
N PHE A 164 0.45 -5.14 19.67
CA PHE A 164 0.31 -4.88 18.23
C PHE A 164 1.39 -3.91 17.75
N LEU A 165 2.04 -4.29 16.66
CA LEU A 165 2.97 -3.42 15.96
C LEU A 165 2.38 -3.10 14.59
N GLY A 166 2.03 -1.83 14.38
CA GLY A 166 1.51 -1.32 13.14
C GLY A 166 2.59 -0.85 12.18
N SER A 167 2.16 -0.44 11.00
CA SER A 167 3.00 0.07 9.92
C SER A 167 2.51 1.43 9.43
N ALA A 168 3.41 2.22 8.83
CA ALA A 168 3.05 3.40 8.05
C ALA A 168 2.53 3.04 6.65
N GLU A 169 2.60 1.76 6.28
CA GLU A 169 2.23 1.25 4.95
C GLU A 169 0.85 0.58 4.97
N ILE A 170 -0.10 1.25 5.61
CA ILE A 170 -1.52 0.87 5.68
C ILE A 170 -2.37 2.12 5.45
N ASP A 171 -3.57 1.94 4.91
CA ASP A 171 -4.51 3.05 4.69
C ASP A 171 -5.28 3.42 5.97
N ASN A 172 -6.15 4.42 5.86
CA ASN A 172 -6.91 4.95 6.99
C ASN A 172 -7.91 3.93 7.53
N GLU A 173 -8.53 3.15 6.66
CA GLU A 173 -9.50 2.12 7.00
C GLU A 173 -8.83 0.96 7.76
N GLU A 174 -7.67 0.53 7.30
CA GLU A 174 -6.87 -0.49 7.97
C GLU A 174 -6.39 -0.01 9.34
N SER A 175 -5.90 1.22 9.45
CA SER A 175 -5.49 1.83 10.72
C SER A 175 -6.65 1.90 11.73
N TYR A 176 -7.85 2.26 11.26
CA TYR A 176 -9.06 2.25 12.08
C TYR A 176 -9.41 0.84 12.56
N LEU A 177 -9.38 -0.15 11.66
CA LEU A 177 -9.69 -1.55 11.99
C LEU A 177 -8.70 -2.13 12.99
N VAL A 178 -7.40 -1.87 12.84
CA VAL A 178 -6.37 -2.29 13.81
C VAL A 178 -6.65 -1.70 15.18
N SER A 179 -6.89 -0.39 15.27
CA SER A 179 -7.18 0.30 16.53
C SER A 179 -8.44 -0.23 17.20
N LYS A 180 -9.49 -0.50 16.43
CA LYS A 180 -10.74 -1.09 16.91
C LYS A 180 -10.53 -2.52 17.42
N PHE A 181 -9.78 -3.32 16.67
CA PHE A 181 -9.48 -4.71 17.04
C PHE A 181 -8.67 -4.80 18.33
N CYS A 182 -7.64 -3.96 18.50
CA CYS A 182 -6.86 -3.87 19.73
C CYS A 182 -7.74 -3.56 20.94
N ARG A 183 -8.66 -2.60 20.80
CA ARG A 183 -9.61 -2.24 21.87
C ARG A 183 -10.57 -3.38 22.21
N ILE A 184 -11.11 -4.07 21.21
CA ILE A 184 -12.01 -5.22 21.42
C ILE A 184 -11.29 -6.36 22.15
N LEU A 185 -10.04 -6.62 21.82
CA LEU A 185 -9.22 -7.60 22.53
C LEU A 185 -8.81 -7.15 23.92
N GLY A 186 -8.83 -5.85 24.19
CA GLY A 186 -8.38 -5.27 25.45
C GLY A 186 -6.88 -5.06 25.55
N SER A 187 -6.15 -5.03 24.41
CA SER A 187 -4.72 -4.78 24.42
C SER A 187 -4.42 -3.28 24.47
N PRO A 188 -3.70 -2.78 25.49
CA PRO A 188 -3.23 -1.41 25.56
C PRO A 188 -1.92 -1.20 24.79
N TYR A 189 -1.23 -2.28 24.44
CA TYR A 189 0.09 -2.25 23.84
C TYR A 189 -0.03 -2.17 22.31
N THR A 190 -0.26 -0.96 21.82
CA THR A 190 -0.35 -0.69 20.38
C THR A 190 0.70 0.32 20.02
N GLU A 191 1.61 -0.05 19.15
CA GLU A 191 2.68 0.81 18.67
C GLU A 191 2.67 0.86 17.14
N HIS A 192 3.19 1.92 16.59
CA HIS A 192 3.18 2.19 15.16
C HIS A 192 4.52 2.74 14.71
N GLN A 193 5.08 2.19 13.64
CA GLN A 193 6.42 2.56 13.17
C GLN A 193 6.56 4.06 12.89
N ALA A 194 5.57 4.71 12.30
CA ALA A 194 5.62 6.13 11.96
C ALA A 194 5.46 7.08 13.17
N ARG A 195 5.19 6.55 14.35
CA ARG A 195 5.06 7.35 15.58
C ARG A 195 6.39 7.67 16.25
N ILE A 196 7.43 6.91 15.97
CA ILE A 196 8.76 7.02 16.55
C ILE A 196 9.56 8.10 15.83
#